data_c0124c6bd8bab906a64cb887d9f3dad9
#
_entry.id   c0124c6bd8bab906a64cb887d9f3dad9
#
_cell.length_a   1.000
_cell.length_b   1.000
_cell.length_c   1.000
_cell.angle_alpha   90.00
_cell.angle_beta   90.00
_cell.angle_gamma   90.00
#
_symmetry.space_group_name_H-M   'P 1'
#
loop_
_entity.id
_entity.type
_entity.pdbx_description
1 polymer ?
#
loop_
_entity_poly.entity_id
_entity_poly.type
_entity_poly.pdbx_seq_one_letter_code
_entity_poly.pdbx_strand_id
1 'polypeptide(L)'
;MTSYEKIWDVAEDNHGVITSAQAKRLGVGPKAMVSMALNGRLERLGYGVYRLEKHVPGPYDEYAAAVALAGEDAFVRGASSLMMRGLVPFDPMKMYLGVCGRFRRHLPNGYDVKVVKNPHVEMIEGIRVECVQEALEDARRCGAADKERLDAVEVLP
;
A
#
# COMPACT_ATOMS: atom_id res chain seq x y z
N MET A 1 18.15 21.57 7.79
CA MET A 1 17.48 20.59 6.89
C MET A 1 16.29 21.25 6.23
N THR A 2 16.23 21.21 4.92
CA THR A 2 15.10 21.76 4.16
C THR A 2 13.85 20.88 4.28
N SER A 3 12.69 21.44 3.93
CA SER A 3 11.45 20.67 3.92
C SER A 3 11.55 19.44 3.00
N TYR A 4 12.16 19.60 1.84
CA TYR A 4 12.36 18.49 0.89
C TYR A 4 13.27 17.39 1.48
N GLU A 5 14.34 17.76 2.15
CA GLU A 5 15.24 16.79 2.79
C GLU A 5 14.52 15.99 3.88
N LYS A 6 13.67 16.64 4.68
CA LYS A 6 12.85 15.95 5.69
C LYS A 6 11.89 14.94 5.05
N ILE A 7 11.25 15.35 3.95
CA ILE A 7 10.36 14.48 3.18
C ILE A 7 11.13 13.31 2.59
N TRP A 8 12.31 13.57 2.01
CA TRP A 8 13.16 12.56 1.42
C TRP A 8 13.51 11.45 2.41
N ASP A 9 13.98 11.81 3.60
CA ASP A 9 14.40 10.85 4.61
C ASP A 9 13.27 9.89 5.00
N VAL A 10 12.06 10.39 5.18
CA VAL A 10 10.89 9.56 5.53
C VAL A 10 10.41 8.74 4.34
N ALA A 11 10.32 9.36 3.16
CA ALA A 11 9.80 8.70 1.97
C ALA A 11 10.71 7.55 1.51
N GLU A 12 12.02 7.73 1.55
CA GLU A 12 12.96 6.67 1.16
C GLU A 12 12.79 5.40 2.01
N ASP A 13 12.48 5.56 3.29
CA ASP A 13 12.22 4.45 4.19
C ASP A 13 10.86 3.78 3.93
N ASN A 14 10.02 4.37 3.07
CA ASN A 14 8.69 3.88 2.74
C ASN A 14 8.49 3.77 1.22
N HIS A 15 9.44 3.19 0.52
CA HIS A 15 9.36 2.92 -0.94
C HIS A 15 9.09 4.18 -1.78
N GLY A 16 9.63 5.31 -1.33
CA GLY A 16 9.47 6.61 -1.98
C GLY A 16 8.15 7.30 -1.73
N VAL A 17 7.26 6.72 -0.93
CA VAL A 17 5.91 7.24 -0.69
C VAL A 17 5.86 8.08 0.59
N ILE A 18 5.19 9.23 0.52
CA ILE A 18 4.95 10.13 1.65
C ILE A 18 3.51 10.62 1.60
N THR A 19 2.84 10.61 2.75
CA THR A 19 1.49 11.15 2.87
C THR A 19 1.51 12.59 3.42
N SER A 20 0.45 13.34 3.16
CA SER A 20 0.27 14.68 3.74
C SER A 20 0.26 14.65 5.26
N ALA A 21 -0.29 13.60 5.88
CA ALA A 21 -0.29 13.42 7.32
C ALA A 21 1.13 13.24 7.88
N GLN A 22 1.94 12.42 7.23
CA GLN A 22 3.35 12.24 7.61
C GLN A 22 4.14 13.54 7.45
N ALA A 23 3.94 14.25 6.34
CA ALA A 23 4.58 15.53 6.08
C ALA A 23 4.23 16.57 7.17
N LYS A 24 2.97 16.61 7.57
CA LYS A 24 2.50 17.51 8.62
C LYS A 24 3.21 17.24 9.96
N ARG A 25 3.44 15.98 10.30
CA ARG A 25 4.21 15.60 11.51
C ARG A 25 5.66 16.09 11.44
N LEU A 26 6.19 16.26 10.24
CA LEU A 26 7.54 16.81 10.00
C LEU A 26 7.56 18.34 9.96
N GLY A 27 6.41 19.00 10.11
CA GLY A 27 6.28 20.42 10.00
C GLY A 27 6.15 20.94 8.57
N VAL A 28 5.85 20.06 7.61
CA VAL A 28 5.68 20.41 6.20
C VAL A 28 4.19 20.45 5.86
N GLY A 29 3.68 21.64 5.56
CA GLY A 29 2.26 21.85 5.30
C GLY A 29 1.81 21.45 3.89
N PRO A 30 0.47 21.40 3.68
CA PRO A 30 -0.09 21.00 2.38
C PRO A 30 0.36 21.87 1.20
N LYS A 31 0.52 23.18 1.41
CA LYS A 31 0.98 24.09 0.35
C LYS A 31 2.39 23.76 -0.11
N ALA A 32 3.28 23.43 0.83
CA ALA A 32 4.65 23.02 0.50
C ALA A 32 4.65 21.73 -0.31
N MET A 33 3.80 20.77 0.04
CA MET A 33 3.66 19.50 -0.70
C MET A 33 3.18 19.75 -2.14
N VAL A 34 2.17 20.57 -2.32
CA VAL A 34 1.67 20.95 -3.64
C VAL A 34 2.75 21.65 -4.45
N SER A 35 3.49 22.57 -3.83
CA SER A 35 4.58 23.29 -4.48
C SER A 35 5.68 22.33 -4.97
N MET A 36 6.07 21.36 -4.15
CA MET A 36 7.06 20.35 -4.56
C MET A 36 6.57 19.47 -5.72
N ALA A 37 5.27 19.16 -5.74
CA ALA A 37 4.67 18.42 -6.85
C ALA A 37 4.68 19.26 -8.14
N LEU A 38 4.34 20.53 -8.06
CA LEU A 38 4.37 21.44 -9.21
C LEU A 38 5.79 21.67 -9.74
N ASN A 39 6.77 21.66 -8.85
CA ASN A 39 8.19 21.81 -9.22
C ASN A 39 8.85 20.50 -9.72
N GLY A 40 8.11 19.41 -9.80
CA GLY A 40 8.60 18.14 -10.29
C GLY A 40 9.44 17.35 -9.28
N ARG A 41 9.45 17.72 -8.01
CA ARG A 41 10.16 16.98 -6.95
C ARG A 41 9.35 15.82 -6.39
N LEU A 42 8.03 15.95 -6.42
CA LEU A 42 7.10 14.91 -6.00
C LEU A 42 6.12 14.62 -7.14
N GLU A 43 5.70 13.37 -7.24
CA GLU A 43 4.59 12.95 -8.09
C GLU A 43 3.38 12.72 -7.19
N ARG A 44 2.25 13.32 -7.52
CA ARG A 44 1.01 13.09 -6.79
C ARG A 44 0.37 11.78 -7.26
N LEU A 45 0.23 10.82 -6.34
CA LEU A 45 -0.40 9.53 -6.63
C LEU A 45 -1.92 9.55 -6.42
N GLY A 46 -2.38 10.40 -5.54
CA GLY A 46 -3.78 10.58 -5.21
C GLY A 46 -3.94 11.59 -4.10
N TYR A 47 -5.12 11.69 -3.51
CA TYR A 47 -5.39 12.65 -2.47
C TYR A 47 -4.47 12.45 -1.25
N GLY A 48 -3.62 13.45 -1.00
CA GLY A 48 -2.71 13.44 0.15
C GLY A 48 -1.60 12.39 0.09
N VAL A 49 -1.32 11.83 -1.08
CA VAL A 49 -0.28 10.81 -1.25
C VAL A 49 0.65 11.19 -2.39
N TYR A 50 1.94 11.16 -2.12
CA TYR A 50 2.98 11.57 -3.06
C TYR A 50 4.10 10.54 -3.11
N ARG A 51 4.83 10.53 -4.22
CA ARG A 51 6.06 9.74 -4.40
C ARG A 51 7.19 10.68 -4.77
N LEU A 52 8.38 10.40 -4.28
CA LEU A 52 9.59 11.10 -4.70
C LEU A 52 9.81 10.87 -6.20
N GLU A 53 9.98 11.94 -6.97
CA GLU A 53 10.26 11.83 -8.41
C GLU A 53 11.56 11.06 -8.67
N LYS A 54 12.56 11.24 -7.82
CA LYS A 54 13.87 10.58 -7.94
C LYS A 54 13.93 9.22 -7.24
N HIS A 55 12.80 8.67 -6.82
CA HIS A 55 12.77 7.36 -6.21
C HIS A 55 13.24 6.29 -7.20
N VAL A 56 14.14 5.43 -6.77
CA VAL A 56 14.57 4.27 -7.56
C VAL A 56 13.52 3.18 -7.44
N PRO A 57 12.90 2.74 -8.55
CA PRO A 57 11.84 1.72 -8.50
C PRO A 57 12.25 0.44 -7.78
N GLY A 58 11.34 -0.09 -6.98
CA GLY A 58 11.52 -1.31 -6.22
C GLY A 58 10.29 -2.20 -6.27
N PRO A 59 10.42 -3.47 -5.83
CA PRO A 59 9.37 -4.48 -5.99
C PRO A 59 8.12 -4.25 -5.12
N TYR A 60 8.21 -3.40 -4.08
CA TYR A 60 7.11 -3.16 -3.16
C TYR A 60 6.41 -1.82 -3.36
N ASP A 61 6.82 -1.05 -4.37
CA ASP A 61 6.33 0.32 -4.58
C ASP A 61 4.81 0.39 -4.74
N GLU A 62 4.23 -0.49 -5.54
CA GLU A 62 2.79 -0.48 -5.80
C GLU A 62 1.98 -0.83 -4.55
N TYR A 63 2.50 -1.73 -3.72
CA TYR A 63 1.85 -2.09 -2.46
C TYR A 63 1.92 -0.94 -1.45
N ALA A 64 3.05 -0.28 -1.34
CA ALA A 64 3.22 0.87 -0.45
C ALA A 64 2.31 2.03 -0.87
N ALA A 65 2.23 2.32 -2.17
CA ALA A 65 1.35 3.34 -2.72
C ALA A 65 -0.13 3.01 -2.45
N ALA A 66 -0.52 1.78 -2.68
CA ALA A 66 -1.90 1.32 -2.49
C ALA A 66 -2.35 1.46 -1.02
N VAL A 67 -1.53 1.02 -0.09
CA VAL A 67 -1.80 1.13 1.35
C VAL A 67 -1.91 2.60 1.76
N ALA A 68 -1.01 3.45 1.29
CA ALA A 68 -1.05 4.89 1.58
C ALA A 68 -2.32 5.55 1.05
N LEU A 69 -2.75 5.19 -0.17
CA LEU A 69 -3.97 5.71 -0.79
C LEU A 69 -5.23 5.26 -0.03
N ALA A 70 -5.24 4.05 0.51
CA ALA A 70 -6.40 3.52 1.24
C ALA A 70 -6.51 4.05 2.67
N GLY A 71 -5.42 4.43 3.32
CA GLY A 71 -5.42 5.04 4.65
C GLY A 71 -4.36 4.50 5.59
N GLU A 72 -4.24 5.11 6.78
CA GLU A 72 -3.18 4.79 7.74
C GLU A 72 -3.28 3.36 8.28
N ASP A 73 -4.47 2.83 8.47
CA ASP A 73 -4.71 1.47 8.98
C ASP A 73 -5.01 0.46 7.86
N ALA A 74 -4.84 0.85 6.62
CA ALA A 74 -5.00 -0.06 5.49
C ALA A 74 -3.88 -1.10 5.43
N PHE A 75 -4.20 -2.24 4.86
CA PHE A 75 -3.26 -3.33 4.68
C PHE A 75 -3.51 -4.07 3.36
N VAL A 76 -2.50 -4.77 2.89
CA VAL A 76 -2.61 -5.62 1.71
C VAL A 76 -3.29 -6.92 2.11
N ARG A 77 -4.42 -7.26 1.47
CA ARG A 77 -5.20 -8.44 1.84
C ARG A 77 -5.28 -9.48 0.72
N GLY A 78 -5.75 -10.66 1.08
CA GLY A 78 -6.14 -11.71 0.15
C GLY A 78 -5.09 -12.07 -0.87
N ALA A 79 -5.50 -12.21 -2.12
CA ALA A 79 -4.59 -12.57 -3.21
C ALA A 79 -3.41 -11.62 -3.35
N SER A 80 -3.58 -10.33 -3.06
CA SER A 80 -2.47 -9.36 -3.11
C SER A 80 -1.43 -9.62 -2.03
N SER A 81 -1.84 -10.07 -0.83
CA SER A 81 -0.90 -10.51 0.20
C SER A 81 -0.09 -11.72 -0.29
N LEU A 82 -0.75 -12.69 -0.93
CA LEU A 82 -0.10 -13.87 -1.47
C LEU A 82 0.85 -13.52 -2.63
N MET A 83 0.45 -12.60 -3.50
CA MET A 83 1.28 -12.08 -4.60
C MET A 83 2.52 -11.40 -4.07
N MET A 84 2.37 -10.55 -3.06
CA MET A 84 3.47 -9.83 -2.43
C MET A 84 4.50 -10.79 -1.81
N ARG A 85 4.03 -11.93 -1.31
CA ARG A 85 4.88 -12.98 -0.74
C ARG A 85 5.48 -13.91 -1.79
N GLY A 86 5.12 -13.75 -3.06
CA GLY A 86 5.57 -14.62 -4.14
C GLY A 86 4.89 -15.98 -4.18
N LEU A 87 3.78 -16.15 -3.48
CA LEU A 87 3.05 -17.44 -3.39
C LEU A 87 2.10 -17.66 -4.55
N VAL A 88 1.63 -16.59 -5.19
CA VAL A 88 0.83 -16.64 -6.41
C VAL A 88 1.35 -15.60 -7.39
N PRO A 89 1.08 -15.75 -8.71
CA PRO A 89 1.53 -14.78 -9.72
C PRO A 89 0.96 -13.38 -9.46
N PHE A 90 1.77 -12.38 -9.74
CA PHE A 90 1.36 -10.97 -9.66
C PHE A 90 0.31 -10.65 -10.73
N ASP A 91 -0.76 -9.95 -10.33
CA ASP A 91 -1.78 -9.43 -11.23
C ASP A 91 -1.71 -7.89 -11.20
N PRO A 92 -1.18 -7.24 -12.26
CA PRO A 92 -1.06 -5.80 -12.28
C PRO A 92 -2.39 -5.06 -12.37
N MET A 93 -3.48 -5.77 -12.67
CA MET A 93 -4.82 -5.18 -12.83
C MET A 93 -5.63 -5.19 -11.53
N LYS A 94 -5.19 -5.92 -10.50
CA LYS A 94 -5.93 -6.12 -9.26
C LYS A 94 -5.06 -5.86 -8.03
N MET A 95 -5.59 -5.04 -7.14
CA MET A 95 -4.97 -4.79 -5.83
C MET A 95 -6.05 -4.94 -4.75
N TYR A 96 -5.89 -5.92 -3.88
CA TYR A 96 -6.82 -6.18 -2.78
C TYR A 96 -6.30 -5.56 -1.50
N LEU A 97 -7.10 -4.68 -0.92
CA LEU A 97 -6.77 -3.95 0.30
C LEU A 97 -7.83 -4.16 1.36
N GLY A 98 -7.43 -4.08 2.62
CA GLY A 98 -8.31 -4.12 3.76
C GLY A 98 -8.19 -2.85 4.58
N VAL A 99 -9.29 -2.48 5.22
CA VAL A 99 -9.33 -1.39 6.20
C VAL A 99 -10.11 -1.86 7.42
N CYS A 100 -9.80 -1.31 8.58
CA CYS A 100 -10.44 -1.74 9.83
C CYS A 100 -11.75 -1.03 10.12
N GLY A 101 -11.99 0.11 9.49
CA GLY A 101 -13.14 0.94 9.73
C GLY A 101 -13.80 1.44 8.44
N ARG A 102 -14.66 2.43 8.61
CA ARG A 102 -15.42 2.99 7.50
C ARG A 102 -14.52 3.56 6.42
N PHE A 103 -14.77 3.17 5.17
CA PHE A 103 -13.99 3.60 4.01
C PHE A 103 -14.86 4.43 3.06
N ARG A 104 -14.39 5.64 2.71
CA ARG A 104 -15.10 6.58 1.83
C ARG A 104 -14.22 7.22 0.75
N ARG A 105 -13.01 6.72 0.56
CA ARG A 105 -12.07 7.29 -0.41
C ARG A 105 -12.35 6.74 -1.80
N HIS A 106 -12.11 7.59 -2.82
CA HIS A 106 -12.10 7.15 -4.20
C HIS A 106 -10.68 6.71 -4.57
N LEU A 107 -10.56 5.47 -5.03
CA LEU A 107 -9.29 4.90 -5.46
C LEU A 107 -9.29 4.64 -6.96
N PRO A 108 -8.10 4.51 -7.59
CA PRO A 108 -8.00 4.12 -8.98
C PRO A 108 -8.73 2.80 -9.28
N ASN A 109 -9.10 2.59 -10.54
CA ASN A 109 -9.68 1.33 -10.99
C ASN A 109 -8.74 0.16 -10.70
N GLY A 110 -9.30 -0.99 -10.36
CA GLY A 110 -8.53 -2.18 -10.03
C GLY A 110 -8.23 -2.34 -8.53
N TYR A 111 -8.54 -1.34 -7.72
CA TYR A 111 -8.40 -1.43 -6.26
C TYR A 111 -9.70 -1.93 -5.65
N ASP A 112 -9.62 -3.05 -4.95
CA ASP A 112 -10.75 -3.66 -4.24
C ASP A 112 -10.52 -3.50 -2.74
N VAL A 113 -11.33 -2.68 -2.08
CA VAL A 113 -11.19 -2.38 -0.65
C VAL A 113 -12.34 -3.02 0.13
N LYS A 114 -11.99 -3.73 1.19
CA LYS A 114 -12.94 -4.40 2.07
C LYS A 114 -12.70 -4.00 3.51
N VAL A 115 -13.77 -3.80 4.26
CA VAL A 115 -13.69 -3.61 5.72
C VAL A 115 -13.54 -4.98 6.37
N VAL A 116 -12.48 -5.14 7.17
CA VAL A 116 -12.17 -6.39 7.87
C VAL A 116 -12.09 -6.10 9.37
N LYS A 117 -12.88 -6.81 10.16
CA LYS A 117 -12.84 -6.69 11.61
C LYS A 117 -11.73 -7.57 12.18
N ASN A 118 -10.93 -7.00 13.07
CA ASN A 118 -9.85 -7.71 13.78
C ASN A 118 -8.90 -8.46 12.83
N PRO A 119 -8.31 -7.78 11.84
CA PRO A 119 -7.39 -8.46 10.93
C PRO A 119 -6.10 -8.86 11.64
N HIS A 120 -5.52 -9.98 11.22
CA HIS A 120 -4.16 -10.37 11.65
C HIS A 120 -3.18 -9.89 10.58
N VAL A 121 -2.42 -8.87 10.92
CA VAL A 121 -1.54 -8.13 10.02
C VAL A 121 -0.09 -8.29 10.45
N GLU A 122 0.75 -8.59 9.49
CA GLU A 122 2.20 -8.64 9.64
C GLU A 122 2.83 -7.44 8.96
N MET A 123 4.07 -7.13 9.31
CA MET A 123 4.84 -6.09 8.64
C MET A 123 5.84 -6.73 7.69
N ILE A 124 5.76 -6.41 6.40
CA ILE A 124 6.71 -6.86 5.38
C ILE A 124 7.26 -5.60 4.71
N GLU A 125 8.56 -5.38 4.84
CA GLU A 125 9.24 -4.20 4.29
C GLU A 125 8.54 -2.88 4.66
N GLY A 126 8.06 -2.78 5.91
CA GLY A 126 7.35 -1.62 6.40
C GLY A 126 5.89 -1.49 5.95
N ILE A 127 5.37 -2.46 5.20
CA ILE A 127 4.00 -2.48 4.70
C ILE A 127 3.15 -3.44 5.53
N ARG A 128 1.95 -3.01 5.87
CA ARG A 128 0.99 -3.86 6.60
C ARG A 128 0.39 -4.88 5.63
N VAL A 129 0.50 -6.16 5.95
CA VAL A 129 0.10 -7.26 5.07
C VAL A 129 -0.69 -8.30 5.88
N GLU A 130 -1.83 -8.73 5.37
CA GLU A 130 -2.65 -9.77 5.98
C GLU A 130 -1.87 -11.08 6.08
N CYS A 131 -2.01 -11.81 7.19
CA CYS A 131 -1.34 -13.09 7.38
C CYS A 131 -1.75 -14.10 6.30
N VAL A 132 -0.89 -15.07 6.01
CA VAL A 132 -1.09 -16.05 4.93
C VAL A 132 -2.39 -16.82 5.07
N GLN A 133 -2.73 -17.26 6.27
CA GLN A 133 -3.93 -18.05 6.51
C GLN A 133 -5.21 -17.30 6.17
N GLU A 134 -5.36 -16.06 6.66
CA GLU A 134 -6.51 -15.22 6.35
C GLU A 134 -6.53 -14.80 4.89
N ALA A 135 -5.37 -14.53 4.31
CA ALA A 135 -5.24 -14.17 2.90
C ALA A 135 -5.70 -15.31 1.98
N LEU A 136 -5.37 -16.56 2.32
CA LEU A 136 -5.84 -17.74 1.59
C LEU A 136 -7.37 -17.89 1.66
N GLU A 137 -7.95 -17.73 2.83
CA GLU A 137 -9.39 -17.82 3.02
C GLU A 137 -10.11 -16.73 2.20
N ASP A 138 -9.61 -15.51 2.25
CA ASP A 138 -10.16 -14.38 1.49
C ASP A 138 -10.05 -14.60 -0.02
N ALA A 139 -8.88 -15.03 -0.50
CA ALA A 139 -8.66 -15.30 -1.92
C ALA A 139 -9.56 -16.41 -2.46
N ARG A 140 -9.78 -17.47 -1.71
CA ARG A 140 -10.71 -18.55 -2.07
C ARG A 140 -12.15 -18.05 -2.15
N ARG A 141 -12.55 -17.23 -1.20
CA ARG A 141 -13.89 -16.65 -1.11
C ARG A 141 -14.20 -15.72 -2.27
N CYS A 142 -13.22 -14.93 -2.68
CA CYS A 142 -13.38 -13.95 -3.75
C CYS A 142 -13.13 -14.51 -5.15
N GLY A 143 -12.63 -15.75 -5.28
CA GLY A 143 -12.23 -16.30 -6.57
C GLY A 143 -11.10 -15.53 -7.23
N ALA A 144 -10.28 -14.86 -6.42
CA ALA A 144 -9.26 -13.92 -6.89
C ALA A 144 -8.01 -14.58 -7.47
N ALA A 145 -7.90 -15.91 -7.34
CA ALA A 145 -6.81 -16.69 -7.90
C ALA A 145 -7.31 -18.09 -8.24
N ASP A 146 -6.55 -18.80 -9.07
CA ASP A 146 -6.85 -20.17 -9.42
C ASP A 146 -6.87 -21.07 -8.15
N LYS A 147 -7.93 -21.85 -8.01
CA LYS A 147 -8.10 -22.72 -6.85
C LYS A 147 -6.93 -23.70 -6.67
N GLU A 148 -6.42 -24.28 -7.76
CA GLU A 148 -5.30 -25.20 -7.70
C GLU A 148 -4.04 -24.52 -7.15
N ARG A 149 -3.79 -23.28 -7.53
CA ARG A 149 -2.67 -22.49 -7.03
C ARG A 149 -2.81 -22.15 -5.56
N LEU A 150 -4.04 -21.82 -5.13
CA LEU A 150 -4.31 -21.55 -3.72
C LEU A 150 -4.13 -22.79 -2.86
N ASP A 151 -4.58 -23.95 -3.35
CA ASP A 151 -4.43 -25.22 -2.63
C ASP A 151 -2.98 -25.68 -2.54
N ALA A 152 -2.12 -25.22 -3.46
CA ALA A 152 -0.70 -25.51 -3.46
C ALA A 152 0.11 -24.64 -2.49
N VAL A 153 -0.48 -23.59 -1.92
CA VAL A 153 0.20 -22.71 -0.95
C VAL A 153 0.31 -23.44 0.39
N GLU A 154 1.54 -23.69 0.83
CA GLU A 154 1.79 -24.29 2.13
C GLU A 154 1.72 -23.22 3.22
N VAL A 155 0.86 -23.44 4.20
CA VAL A 155 0.78 -22.61 5.40
C VAL A 155 1.61 -23.27 6.47
N LEU A 156 2.75 -22.67 6.80
CA LEU A 156 3.58 -23.13 7.90
C LEU A 156 2.88 -22.82 9.24
N PRO A 157 2.88 -23.78 10.18
CA PRO A 157 2.26 -23.57 11.49
C PRO A 157 2.96 -22.49 12.33
#